data_6836c32ac5f74324506f6a028b14db0c
#
_entry.id   6836c32ac5f74324506f6a028b14db0c
#
_cell.length_a   1.000
_cell.length_b   1.000
_cell.length_c   1.000
_cell.angle_alpha   90.00
_cell.angle_beta   90.00
_cell.angle_gamma   90.00
#
_symmetry.space_group_name_H-M   'P 1'
#
loop_
_entity.id
_entity.type
_entity.pdbx_description
1 polymer ?
#
loop_
_entity_poly.entity_id
_entity_poly.type
_entity_poly.pdbx_seq_one_letter_code
_entity_poly.pdbx_strand_id
1 'polypeptide(L)'
;ARNLPNEAGPVRELARVTNGSEPWLLESSDQMALIRRLDKQFPILEEVGCKVGIGVATGADKAYIDDFDKLDVEPDRKLPLVTTKDIISGDVQWRGQGVINPFAEGGGLVELRNYPRLRRYLEERREVIAGRHCAQKTPANWYRTIDRITPELASRPKLLIPDIKGEAHIVFEGGELYPHHNLYYVTSDEWDLRALQAVMLSAVTRLFMATYSTKMRGGFLRFQAQYLRRIRIPQWANVPTTLRTELTEAATKRDFQACNRAVFELFALSSEERSSLGGNGE
;
A
#
# COMPACT_ATOMS: atom_id res chain seq x y z
N ALA A 1 -45.25 -6.66 21.91
CA ALA A 1 -44.18 -5.82 22.48
C ALA A 1 -43.20 -6.73 23.23
N ARG A 2 -41.99 -6.98 22.71
CA ARG A 2 -40.92 -7.69 23.43
C ARG A 2 -40.07 -6.62 24.13
N ASN A 3 -39.97 -6.71 25.45
CA ASN A 3 -39.10 -5.90 26.29
C ASN A 3 -37.65 -6.21 25.89
N LEU A 4 -36.98 -5.23 25.31
CA LEU A 4 -35.51 -5.21 25.17
C LEU A 4 -34.92 -4.81 26.52
N PRO A 5 -33.80 -5.42 26.95
CA PRO A 5 -33.17 -5.04 28.22
C PRO A 5 -32.62 -3.60 28.13
N ASN A 6 -32.84 -2.85 29.19
CA ASN A 6 -32.53 -1.44 29.35
C ASN A 6 -31.04 -1.29 29.78
N GLU A 7 -30.09 -1.62 28.94
CA GLU A 7 -28.67 -1.23 29.07
C GLU A 7 -28.26 -0.45 27.83
N ALA A 8 -28.90 0.70 27.66
CA ALA A 8 -28.43 1.71 26.72
C ALA A 8 -27.20 2.41 27.35
N GLY A 9 -26.00 2.14 26.86
CA GLY A 9 -24.88 3.04 27.09
C GLY A 9 -25.26 4.47 26.65
N PRO A 10 -24.47 5.49 27.01
CA PRO A 10 -24.83 6.89 26.78
C PRO A 10 -25.11 7.14 25.30
N VAL A 11 -26.39 7.42 24.99
CA VAL A 11 -26.81 7.86 23.66
C VAL A 11 -26.24 9.26 23.46
N ARG A 12 -25.23 9.41 22.60
CA ARG A 12 -24.72 10.72 22.21
C ARG A 12 -25.37 11.12 20.87
N GLU A 13 -25.90 12.33 20.83
CA GLU A 13 -26.49 12.91 19.64
C GLU A 13 -25.36 13.26 18.65
N LEU A 14 -25.35 12.63 17.45
CA LEU A 14 -24.42 12.94 16.39
C LEU A 14 -24.94 14.17 15.64
N ALA A 15 -24.22 15.29 15.68
CA ALA A 15 -24.61 16.55 15.08
C ALA A 15 -24.81 16.49 13.55
N ARG A 16 -24.16 15.55 12.85
CA ARG A 16 -24.37 15.18 11.43
C ARG A 16 -23.67 13.87 11.11
N VAL A 17 -24.36 12.92 10.52
CA VAL A 17 -23.82 11.62 10.07
C VAL A 17 -23.27 11.69 8.65
N THR A 18 -23.71 12.63 7.83
CA THR A 18 -23.28 12.81 6.44
C THR A 18 -23.19 14.27 6.04
N ASN A 19 -22.29 14.60 5.10
CA ASN A 19 -22.22 15.85 4.36
C ASN A 19 -22.54 15.55 2.88
N GLY A 20 -23.83 15.55 2.51
CA GLY A 20 -24.24 15.36 1.12
C GLY A 20 -23.85 14.00 0.52
N SER A 21 -22.91 13.94 -0.43
CA SER A 21 -22.47 12.73 -1.13
C SER A 21 -21.38 11.93 -0.42
N GLU A 22 -20.95 12.36 0.78
CA GLU A 22 -19.93 11.64 1.54
C GLU A 22 -20.44 10.31 2.10
N PRO A 23 -19.58 9.28 2.23
CA PRO A 23 -19.96 7.98 2.82
C PRO A 23 -20.44 8.12 4.26
N TRP A 24 -21.34 7.25 4.66
CA TRP A 24 -21.78 7.14 6.05
C TRP A 24 -20.62 6.68 6.94
N LEU A 25 -20.27 7.49 7.93
CA LEU A 25 -19.17 7.22 8.84
C LEU A 25 -19.73 6.68 10.17
N LEU A 26 -19.33 5.46 10.52
CA LEU A 26 -19.84 4.73 11.69
C LEU A 26 -18.88 4.79 12.89
N GLU A 27 -17.85 5.65 12.82
CA GLU A 27 -16.90 5.87 13.91
C GLU A 27 -17.51 6.77 15.00
N SER A 28 -16.88 6.80 16.19
CA SER A 28 -17.38 7.65 17.27
C SER A 28 -17.30 9.15 16.91
N SER A 29 -18.11 9.99 17.59
CA SER A 29 -18.10 11.44 17.38
C SER A 29 -16.70 12.04 17.53
N ASP A 30 -15.92 11.53 18.49
CA ASP A 30 -14.60 12.04 18.82
C ASP A 30 -13.56 11.64 17.75
N GLN A 31 -13.63 10.40 17.25
CA GLN A 31 -12.83 9.93 16.13
C GLN A 31 -13.12 10.71 14.85
N MET A 32 -14.38 11.03 14.60
CA MET A 32 -14.81 11.85 13.48
C MET A 32 -14.31 13.30 13.60
N ALA A 33 -14.34 13.88 14.81
CA ALA A 33 -13.79 15.20 15.06
C ALA A 33 -12.27 15.22 14.79
N LEU A 34 -11.55 14.18 15.24
CA LEU A 34 -10.12 14.02 14.99
C LEU A 34 -9.83 13.97 13.48
N ILE A 35 -10.50 13.11 12.71
CA ILE A 35 -10.31 13.02 11.26
C ILE A 35 -10.53 14.38 10.59
N ARG A 36 -11.61 15.10 10.91
CA ARG A 36 -11.88 16.41 10.35
C ARG A 36 -10.81 17.44 10.70
N ARG A 37 -10.24 17.38 11.91
CA ARG A 37 -9.12 18.23 12.31
C ARG A 37 -7.88 17.92 11.47
N LEU A 38 -7.50 16.64 11.36
CA LEU A 38 -6.33 16.22 10.58
C LEU A 38 -6.48 16.56 9.09
N ASP A 39 -7.67 16.37 8.51
CA ASP A 39 -7.98 16.74 7.12
C ASP A 39 -7.79 18.23 6.83
N LYS A 40 -8.04 19.09 7.82
CA LYS A 40 -7.86 20.54 7.69
C LYS A 40 -6.42 21.01 7.93
N GLN A 41 -5.68 20.31 8.79
CA GLN A 41 -4.37 20.76 9.26
C GLN A 41 -3.21 20.23 8.42
N PHE A 42 -3.37 19.07 7.82
CA PHE A 42 -2.27 18.38 7.15
C PHE A 42 -2.59 18.07 5.68
N PRO A 43 -1.59 18.14 4.81
CA PRO A 43 -1.71 17.73 3.42
C PRO A 43 -1.84 16.20 3.27
N ILE A 44 -2.27 15.73 2.11
CA ILE A 44 -2.29 14.30 1.77
C ILE A 44 -0.89 13.80 1.43
N LEU A 45 -0.70 12.48 1.46
CA LEU A 45 0.58 11.82 1.15
C LEU A 45 1.24 12.33 -0.14
N GLU A 46 0.47 12.51 -1.21
CA GLU A 46 1.01 12.90 -2.51
C GLU A 46 1.47 14.38 -2.55
N GLU A 47 0.91 15.24 -1.68
CA GLU A 47 1.31 16.64 -1.55
C GLU A 47 2.61 16.84 -0.76
N VAL A 48 3.09 15.79 -0.11
CA VAL A 48 4.34 15.81 0.70
C VAL A 48 5.44 14.92 0.10
N GLY A 49 5.43 14.74 -1.22
CA GLY A 49 6.49 14.02 -1.93
C GLY A 49 6.38 12.49 -1.90
N CYS A 50 5.28 11.93 -1.38
CA CYS A 50 5.01 10.50 -1.44
C CYS A 50 4.26 10.13 -2.72
N LYS A 51 4.49 8.92 -3.25
CA LYS A 51 3.74 8.37 -4.39
C LYS A 51 3.15 7.03 -4.02
N VAL A 52 1.84 6.90 -4.18
CA VAL A 52 1.10 5.65 -3.89
C VAL A 52 0.78 4.94 -5.20
N GLY A 53 1.20 3.69 -5.32
CA GLY A 53 0.94 2.86 -6.49
C GLY A 53 0.52 1.45 -6.13
N ILE A 54 0.26 0.66 -7.18
CA ILE A 54 -0.03 -0.78 -7.09
C ILE A 54 1.03 -1.53 -7.91
N GLY A 55 1.37 -2.73 -7.47
CA GLY A 55 2.28 -3.59 -8.22
C GLY A 55 1.67 -4.11 -9.52
N VAL A 56 2.46 -4.84 -10.31
CA VAL A 56 2.08 -5.24 -11.67
C VAL A 56 0.99 -6.31 -11.70
N ALA A 57 -0.06 -6.05 -12.45
CA ALA A 57 -0.99 -7.06 -12.96
C ALA A 57 -0.53 -7.51 -14.35
N THR A 58 -0.17 -8.78 -14.50
CA THR A 58 0.26 -9.33 -15.78
C THR A 58 -0.91 -9.73 -16.68
N GLY A 59 -2.03 -10.11 -16.04
CA GLY A 59 -3.20 -10.70 -16.72
C GLY A 59 -3.01 -12.16 -17.12
N ALA A 60 -1.82 -12.73 -16.91
CA ALA A 60 -1.52 -14.14 -17.10
C ALA A 60 -0.30 -14.53 -16.25
N ASP A 61 -0.46 -14.51 -14.94
CA ASP A 61 0.67 -14.73 -14.01
C ASP A 61 1.42 -16.04 -14.32
N LYS A 62 0.71 -17.12 -14.65
CA LYS A 62 1.31 -18.40 -15.03
C LYS A 62 2.24 -18.34 -16.25
N ALA A 63 2.12 -17.28 -17.06
CA ALA A 63 2.95 -17.09 -18.25
C ALA A 63 4.08 -16.08 -18.04
N TYR A 64 3.94 -15.16 -17.09
CA TYR A 64 4.89 -14.07 -16.86
C TYR A 64 5.67 -14.19 -15.55
N ILE A 65 5.24 -15.05 -14.64
CA ILE A 65 5.81 -15.19 -13.29
C ILE A 65 6.18 -16.65 -13.05
N ASP A 66 7.43 -16.89 -12.67
CA ASP A 66 7.95 -18.19 -12.25
C ASP A 66 9.14 -17.98 -11.30
N ASP A 67 9.77 -19.05 -10.85
CA ASP A 67 11.06 -18.96 -10.18
C ASP A 67 12.03 -18.15 -11.05
N PHE A 68 12.70 -17.19 -10.47
CA PHE A 68 13.56 -16.23 -11.20
C PHE A 68 14.61 -16.93 -12.07
N ASP A 69 15.20 -18.02 -11.56
CA ASP A 69 16.22 -18.78 -12.28
C ASP A 69 15.66 -19.64 -13.42
N LYS A 70 14.37 -19.98 -13.36
CA LYS A 70 13.67 -20.74 -14.42
C LYS A 70 13.18 -19.86 -15.57
N LEU A 71 13.14 -18.55 -15.39
CA LEU A 71 12.75 -17.62 -16.47
C LEU A 71 13.87 -17.54 -17.50
N ASP A 72 13.77 -18.36 -18.54
CA ASP A 72 14.75 -18.44 -19.64
C ASP A 72 14.55 -17.32 -20.67
N VAL A 73 14.86 -16.10 -20.24
CA VAL A 73 14.85 -14.87 -21.03
C VAL A 73 16.17 -14.12 -20.84
N GLU A 74 16.40 -13.07 -21.61
CA GLU A 74 17.56 -12.20 -21.43
C GLU A 74 17.55 -11.60 -20.01
N PRO A 75 18.72 -11.41 -19.35
CA PRO A 75 18.79 -10.96 -17.95
C PRO A 75 18.08 -9.62 -17.68
N ASP A 76 18.10 -8.71 -18.65
CA ASP A 76 17.43 -7.40 -18.58
C ASP A 76 15.92 -7.48 -18.88
N ARG A 77 15.40 -8.67 -19.19
CA ARG A 77 13.98 -8.91 -19.48
C ARG A 77 13.25 -9.60 -18.32
N LYS A 78 13.88 -9.75 -17.17
CA LYS A 78 13.24 -10.25 -15.95
C LYS A 78 13.63 -9.42 -14.74
N LEU A 79 12.72 -9.30 -13.79
CA LEU A 79 12.93 -8.60 -12.53
C LEU A 79 12.57 -9.52 -11.37
N PRO A 80 13.29 -9.44 -10.23
CA PRO A 80 12.88 -10.14 -9.03
C PRO A 80 11.55 -9.58 -8.52
N LEU A 81 10.58 -10.45 -8.24
CA LEU A 81 9.20 -10.11 -7.91
C LEU A 81 8.91 -10.41 -6.43
N VAL A 82 8.34 -9.43 -5.73
CA VAL A 82 7.82 -9.62 -4.37
C VAL A 82 6.31 -9.74 -4.38
N THR A 83 5.80 -10.69 -3.60
CA THR A 83 4.38 -10.99 -3.41
C THR A 83 3.99 -10.88 -1.94
N THR A 84 2.70 -10.98 -1.63
CA THR A 84 2.23 -11.03 -0.23
C THR A 84 2.85 -12.16 0.58
N LYS A 85 3.24 -13.27 -0.06
CA LYS A 85 3.86 -14.42 0.62
C LYS A 85 5.24 -14.09 1.18
N ASP A 86 5.95 -13.15 0.54
CA ASP A 86 7.30 -12.74 0.92
C ASP A 86 7.32 -11.79 2.12
N ILE A 87 6.15 -11.26 2.54
CA ILE A 87 6.04 -10.26 3.61
C ILE A 87 5.17 -10.69 4.80
N ILE A 88 4.78 -11.95 4.86
CA ILE A 88 3.92 -12.50 5.93
C ILE A 88 4.57 -12.38 7.31
N SER A 89 5.88 -12.53 7.41
CA SER A 89 6.63 -12.42 8.68
C SER A 89 6.69 -10.98 9.21
N GLY A 90 6.31 -9.99 8.37
CA GLY A 90 6.49 -8.56 8.65
C GLY A 90 7.86 -8.02 8.25
N ASP A 91 8.72 -8.86 7.69
CA ASP A 91 9.96 -8.52 7.01
C ASP A 91 9.93 -9.09 5.59
N VAL A 92 10.72 -8.51 4.69
CA VAL A 92 10.82 -9.02 3.33
C VAL A 92 11.70 -10.27 3.31
N GLN A 93 11.12 -11.37 2.90
CA GLN A 93 11.81 -12.66 2.69
C GLN A 93 11.52 -13.15 1.28
N TRP A 94 12.31 -12.66 0.32
CA TRP A 94 12.13 -13.03 -1.08
C TRP A 94 12.29 -14.54 -1.30
N ARG A 95 11.31 -15.15 -1.95
CA ARG A 95 11.22 -16.59 -2.21
C ARG A 95 11.67 -16.98 -3.63
N GLY A 96 12.39 -16.10 -4.29
CA GLY A 96 12.99 -16.40 -5.59
C GLY A 96 12.05 -16.25 -6.77
N GLN A 97 10.89 -15.60 -6.67
CA GLN A 97 10.02 -15.36 -7.81
C GLN A 97 10.52 -14.20 -8.67
N GLY A 98 10.29 -14.29 -9.98
CA GLY A 98 10.57 -13.24 -10.95
C GLY A 98 9.37 -12.95 -11.85
N VAL A 99 9.42 -11.80 -12.51
CA VAL A 99 8.46 -11.38 -13.52
C VAL A 99 9.17 -10.98 -14.80
N ILE A 100 8.60 -11.37 -15.94
CA ILE A 100 9.09 -10.96 -17.26
C ILE A 100 8.65 -9.54 -17.57
N ASN A 101 9.60 -8.70 -17.99
CA ASN A 101 9.38 -7.35 -18.46
C ASN A 101 9.43 -7.27 -20.00
N PRO A 102 8.29 -7.15 -20.69
CA PRO A 102 8.24 -6.99 -22.15
C PRO A 102 8.39 -5.54 -22.61
N PHE A 103 8.65 -4.57 -21.70
CA PHE A 103 8.71 -3.15 -22.03
C PHE A 103 10.15 -2.66 -22.17
N ALA A 104 10.34 -1.72 -23.11
CA ALA A 104 11.56 -0.93 -23.23
C ALA A 104 11.59 0.20 -22.19
N GLU A 105 12.77 0.71 -21.88
CA GLU A 105 12.97 1.85 -20.98
C GLU A 105 12.14 3.07 -21.36
N GLY A 106 12.04 3.39 -22.66
CA GLY A 106 11.22 4.49 -23.19
C GLY A 106 9.70 4.29 -23.14
N GLY A 107 9.20 3.11 -22.74
CA GLY A 107 7.79 2.85 -22.47
C GLY A 107 7.00 2.05 -23.47
N GLY A 108 7.46 1.81 -24.66
CA GLY A 108 6.87 0.87 -25.61
C GLY A 108 7.23 -0.59 -25.29
N LEU A 109 6.69 -1.53 -26.06
CA LEU A 109 7.13 -2.92 -26.00
C LEU A 109 8.49 -3.05 -26.71
N VAL A 110 9.32 -3.98 -26.22
CA VAL A 110 10.58 -4.30 -26.90
C VAL A 110 10.31 -5.00 -28.23
N GLU A 111 11.18 -4.81 -29.21
CA GLU A 111 11.16 -5.56 -30.45
C GLU A 111 11.66 -6.99 -30.22
N LEU A 112 10.78 -7.98 -30.29
CA LEU A 112 11.10 -9.39 -30.00
C LEU A 112 12.25 -9.96 -30.84
N ARG A 113 12.51 -9.39 -32.03
CA ARG A 113 13.65 -9.79 -32.86
C ARG A 113 15.01 -9.56 -32.21
N ASN A 114 15.08 -8.59 -31.29
CA ASN A 114 16.30 -8.24 -30.55
C ASN A 114 16.47 -9.08 -29.27
N TYR A 115 15.44 -9.85 -28.88
CA TYR A 115 15.41 -10.66 -27.67
C TYR A 115 14.98 -12.09 -28.00
N PRO A 116 15.87 -12.92 -28.56
CA PRO A 116 15.51 -14.25 -29.05
C PRO A 116 15.05 -15.23 -27.98
N ARG A 117 15.59 -15.13 -26.73
CA ARG A 117 15.15 -15.97 -25.61
C ARG A 117 13.76 -15.56 -25.15
N LEU A 118 13.51 -14.26 -24.94
CA LEU A 118 12.20 -13.72 -24.62
C LEU A 118 11.17 -14.08 -25.69
N ARG A 119 11.53 -13.92 -26.97
CA ARG A 119 10.65 -14.29 -28.09
C ARG A 119 10.22 -15.74 -28.00
N ARG A 120 11.19 -16.68 -27.89
CA ARG A 120 10.90 -18.11 -27.76
C ARG A 120 10.00 -18.38 -26.55
N TYR A 121 10.35 -17.85 -25.40
CA TYR A 121 9.58 -18.03 -24.16
C TYR A 121 8.12 -17.58 -24.30
N LEU A 122 7.88 -16.41 -24.90
CA LEU A 122 6.55 -15.86 -25.12
C LEU A 122 5.76 -16.63 -26.19
N GLU A 123 6.41 -17.05 -27.27
CA GLU A 123 5.75 -17.85 -28.34
C GLU A 123 5.30 -19.22 -27.83
N GLU A 124 6.07 -19.89 -26.98
CA GLU A 124 5.66 -21.14 -26.33
C GLU A 124 4.39 -21.00 -25.46
N ARG A 125 4.11 -19.78 -25.02
CA ARG A 125 2.95 -19.43 -24.15
C ARG A 125 1.91 -18.58 -24.87
N ARG A 126 2.03 -18.48 -26.19
CA ARG A 126 1.26 -17.55 -27.02
C ARG A 126 -0.25 -17.74 -26.86
N GLU A 127 -0.73 -18.96 -26.80
CA GLU A 127 -2.15 -19.24 -26.67
C GLU A 127 -2.76 -18.58 -25.42
N VAL A 128 -2.09 -18.75 -24.27
CA VAL A 128 -2.53 -18.14 -23.00
C VAL A 128 -2.39 -16.63 -23.04
N ILE A 129 -1.28 -16.11 -23.58
CA ILE A 129 -0.97 -14.68 -23.57
C ILE A 129 -1.87 -13.93 -24.55
N ALA A 130 -2.02 -14.41 -25.78
CA ALA A 130 -2.82 -13.77 -26.82
C ALA A 130 -4.33 -13.94 -26.59
N GLY A 131 -4.75 -14.97 -25.85
CA GLY A 131 -6.15 -15.20 -25.49
C GLY A 131 -6.72 -14.17 -24.52
N ARG A 132 -5.89 -13.35 -23.85
CA ARG A 132 -6.36 -12.32 -22.91
C ARG A 132 -7.09 -11.19 -23.63
N HIS A 133 -8.12 -10.65 -22.99
CA HIS A 133 -8.91 -9.55 -23.53
C HIS A 133 -8.05 -8.31 -23.93
N CYS A 134 -7.04 -7.96 -23.15
CA CYS A 134 -6.13 -6.85 -23.47
C CYS A 134 -5.30 -7.12 -24.73
N ALA A 135 -4.90 -8.38 -24.98
CA ALA A 135 -4.16 -8.77 -26.18
C ALA A 135 -5.06 -8.82 -27.42
N GLN A 136 -6.29 -9.31 -27.26
CA GLN A 136 -7.28 -9.34 -28.37
C GLN A 136 -7.65 -7.95 -28.86
N LYS A 137 -7.72 -6.96 -27.97
CA LYS A 137 -7.95 -5.54 -28.36
C LYS A 137 -6.81 -4.94 -29.16
N THR A 138 -5.59 -5.42 -28.98
CA THR A 138 -4.41 -4.89 -29.69
C THR A 138 -3.50 -6.07 -30.07
N PRO A 139 -3.85 -6.85 -31.11
CA PRO A 139 -3.13 -8.08 -31.50
C PRO A 139 -1.63 -7.88 -31.80
N ALA A 140 -1.22 -6.70 -32.30
CA ALA A 140 0.19 -6.37 -32.53
C ALA A 140 0.99 -6.35 -31.22
N ASN A 141 0.35 -6.05 -30.09
CA ASN A 141 0.95 -5.95 -28.76
C ASN A 141 0.55 -7.15 -27.87
N TRP A 142 0.31 -8.31 -28.44
CA TRP A 142 -0.22 -9.47 -27.77
C TRP A 142 0.57 -9.91 -26.52
N TYR A 143 1.85 -9.61 -26.46
CA TYR A 143 2.77 -9.97 -25.38
C TYR A 143 2.90 -8.89 -24.29
N ARG A 144 2.08 -7.84 -24.31
CA ARG A 144 2.05 -6.85 -23.20
C ARG A 144 1.42 -7.42 -21.93
N THR A 145 1.85 -7.02 -20.76
CA THR A 145 1.12 -7.20 -19.50
C THR A 145 -0.04 -6.17 -19.40
N ILE A 146 -0.98 -6.36 -18.46
CA ILE A 146 -2.04 -5.37 -18.23
C ILE A 146 -1.40 -4.05 -17.82
N ASP A 147 -0.61 -4.07 -16.75
CA ASP A 147 0.13 -2.90 -16.28
C ASP A 147 1.51 -2.85 -16.93
N ARG A 148 2.01 -1.64 -17.12
CA ARG A 148 3.38 -1.43 -17.56
C ARG A 148 4.35 -1.77 -16.42
N ILE A 149 5.42 -2.46 -16.73
CA ILE A 149 6.55 -2.68 -15.84
C ILE A 149 7.58 -1.58 -16.07
N THR A 150 7.95 -0.88 -15.00
CA THR A 150 8.94 0.21 -14.99
C THR A 150 10.10 -0.24 -14.11
N PRO A 151 11.23 -0.70 -14.69
CA PRO A 151 12.33 -1.33 -13.92
C PRO A 151 12.86 -0.50 -12.77
N GLU A 152 12.84 0.83 -12.90
CA GLU A 152 13.29 1.78 -11.87
C GLU A 152 12.52 1.62 -10.54
N LEU A 153 11.28 1.10 -10.60
CA LEU A 153 10.53 0.82 -9.38
C LEU A 153 11.16 -0.32 -8.57
N ALA A 154 11.79 -1.31 -9.21
CA ALA A 154 12.48 -2.38 -8.50
C ALA A 154 13.64 -1.83 -7.67
N SER A 155 14.46 -0.95 -8.25
CA SER A 155 15.64 -0.36 -7.61
C SER A 155 15.32 0.81 -6.66
N ARG A 156 14.04 1.16 -6.48
CA ARG A 156 13.62 2.25 -5.62
C ARG A 156 13.15 1.73 -4.25
N PRO A 157 13.69 2.22 -3.12
CA PRO A 157 13.15 1.88 -1.81
C PRO A 157 11.67 2.22 -1.68
N LYS A 158 10.91 1.37 -1.01
CA LYS A 158 9.45 1.51 -0.89
C LYS A 158 8.89 0.84 0.36
N LEU A 159 7.72 1.30 0.78
CA LEU A 159 6.86 0.54 1.68
C LEU A 159 5.95 -0.37 0.86
N LEU A 160 5.84 -1.64 1.24
CA LEU A 160 4.92 -2.61 0.65
C LEU A 160 3.74 -2.83 1.58
N ILE A 161 2.53 -2.81 1.02
CA ILE A 161 1.26 -2.86 1.75
C ILE A 161 0.34 -3.87 1.07
N PRO A 162 -0.04 -4.98 1.74
CA PRO A 162 -1.00 -5.93 1.18
C PRO A 162 -2.42 -5.34 1.14
N ASP A 163 -3.19 -5.65 0.08
CA ASP A 163 -4.57 -5.13 -0.11
C ASP A 163 -5.50 -5.51 1.05
N ILE A 164 -5.43 -6.77 1.51
CA ILE A 164 -6.38 -7.30 2.52
C ILE A 164 -5.62 -7.76 3.74
N LYS A 165 -5.92 -7.13 4.90
CA LYS A 165 -5.48 -7.67 6.19
C LYS A 165 -6.30 -7.24 7.39
N GLY A 166 -6.45 -8.17 8.35
CA GLY A 166 -6.83 -7.89 9.74
C GLY A 166 -5.73 -7.15 10.50
N GLU A 167 -4.47 -7.53 10.25
CA GLU A 167 -3.27 -6.82 10.73
C GLU A 167 -2.45 -6.35 9.52
N ALA A 168 -2.21 -5.06 9.44
CA ALA A 168 -1.43 -4.48 8.34
C ALA A 168 0.05 -4.86 8.49
N HIS A 169 0.54 -5.77 7.66
CA HIS A 169 1.99 -5.97 7.51
C HIS A 169 2.51 -4.96 6.47
N ILE A 170 2.82 -3.79 6.96
CA ILE A 170 3.47 -2.77 6.16
C ILE A 170 4.96 -2.95 6.36
N VAL A 171 5.67 -3.30 5.30
CA VAL A 171 7.09 -3.61 5.35
C VAL A 171 7.90 -2.63 4.51
N PHE A 172 9.11 -2.34 4.96
CA PHE A 172 10.09 -1.60 4.18
C PHE A 172 10.85 -2.56 3.26
N GLU A 173 10.96 -2.20 1.99
CA GLU A 173 11.73 -2.89 0.96
C GLU A 173 12.82 -1.94 0.45
N GLY A 174 14.08 -2.41 0.43
CA GLY A 174 15.28 -1.60 0.23
C GLY A 174 15.57 -1.15 -1.20
N GLY A 175 14.77 -1.56 -2.17
CA GLY A 175 15.00 -1.25 -3.60
C GLY A 175 15.68 -2.40 -4.33
N GLU A 176 15.18 -3.62 -4.18
CA GLU A 176 15.67 -4.82 -4.85
C GLU A 176 14.57 -5.56 -5.63
N LEU A 177 13.29 -5.35 -5.24
CA LEU A 177 12.19 -6.19 -5.69
C LEU A 177 11.08 -5.36 -6.36
N TYR A 178 10.49 -5.94 -7.41
CA TYR A 178 9.32 -5.39 -8.09
C TYR A 178 8.03 -5.89 -7.44
N PRO A 179 7.04 -5.04 -7.09
CA PRO A 179 5.82 -5.49 -6.42
C PRO A 179 4.83 -6.15 -7.39
N HIS A 180 4.21 -7.24 -6.94
CA HIS A 180 3.07 -7.89 -7.59
C HIS A 180 1.76 -7.12 -7.30
N HIS A 181 0.74 -7.24 -8.16
CA HIS A 181 -0.53 -6.50 -8.05
C HIS A 181 -1.33 -6.71 -6.76
N ASN A 182 -1.01 -7.72 -5.96
CA ASN A 182 -1.59 -7.92 -4.63
C ASN A 182 -0.92 -7.08 -3.53
N LEU A 183 0.05 -6.26 -3.91
CA LEU A 183 0.74 -5.30 -3.07
C LEU A 183 0.55 -3.88 -3.60
N TYR A 184 0.13 -2.99 -2.74
CA TYR A 184 0.32 -1.55 -2.92
C TYR A 184 1.70 -1.15 -2.46
N TYR A 185 2.18 -0.01 -2.93
CA TYR A 185 3.46 0.52 -2.48
C TYR A 185 3.38 2.03 -2.26
N VAL A 186 4.25 2.53 -1.40
CA VAL A 186 4.52 3.95 -1.21
C VAL A 186 6.02 4.19 -1.39
N THR A 187 6.37 5.09 -2.29
CA THR A 187 7.72 5.66 -2.42
C THR A 187 7.71 7.10 -1.96
N SER A 188 8.87 7.64 -1.58
CA SER A 188 9.01 9.05 -1.25
C SER A 188 10.36 9.58 -1.70
N ASP A 189 10.36 10.85 -2.10
CA ASP A 189 11.55 11.63 -2.40
C ASP A 189 11.93 12.56 -1.22
N GLU A 190 11.01 12.77 -0.27
CA GLU A 190 11.18 13.70 0.85
C GLU A 190 11.15 12.99 2.21
N TRP A 191 10.10 12.19 2.47
CA TRP A 191 9.96 11.48 3.73
C TRP A 191 10.91 10.31 3.85
N ASP A 192 11.54 10.17 5.01
CA ASP A 192 12.19 8.90 5.38
C ASP A 192 11.14 7.78 5.43
N LEU A 193 11.38 6.70 4.68
CA LEU A 193 10.40 5.63 4.54
C LEU A 193 10.22 4.80 5.82
N ARG A 194 11.24 4.72 6.68
CA ARG A 194 11.10 4.06 7.99
C ARG A 194 10.25 4.90 8.93
N ALA A 195 10.47 6.22 8.96
CA ALA A 195 9.60 7.12 9.72
C ALA A 195 8.16 7.09 9.19
N LEU A 196 7.97 7.06 7.87
CA LEU A 196 6.67 6.90 7.25
C LEU A 196 6.04 5.54 7.60
N GLN A 197 6.83 4.48 7.71
CA GLN A 197 6.36 3.16 8.14
C GLN A 197 5.74 3.23 9.56
N ALA A 198 6.36 3.98 10.49
CA ALA A 198 5.79 4.18 11.83
C ALA A 198 4.39 4.83 11.75
N VAL A 199 4.25 5.86 10.91
CA VAL A 199 2.95 6.51 10.69
C VAL A 199 1.93 5.52 10.14
N MET A 200 2.32 4.73 9.13
CA MET A 200 1.43 3.72 8.51
C MET A 200 1.03 2.59 9.45
N LEU A 201 1.86 2.27 10.45
CA LEU A 201 1.58 1.24 11.46
C LEU A 201 0.72 1.76 12.63
N SER A 202 0.52 3.06 12.74
CA SER A 202 -0.14 3.70 13.88
C SER A 202 -1.66 3.55 13.90
N ALA A 203 -2.23 3.79 15.08
CA ALA A 203 -3.67 3.87 15.28
C ALA A 203 -4.32 5.00 14.47
N VAL A 204 -3.60 6.10 14.21
CA VAL A 204 -4.08 7.22 13.38
C VAL A 204 -4.33 6.75 11.94
N THR A 205 -3.36 6.09 11.31
CA THR A 205 -3.55 5.51 9.97
C THR A 205 -4.68 4.49 9.96
N ARG A 206 -4.76 3.63 10.99
CA ARG A 206 -5.85 2.67 11.13
C ARG A 206 -7.22 3.37 11.19
N LEU A 207 -7.32 4.50 11.89
CA LEU A 207 -8.55 5.30 11.92
C LEU A 207 -8.90 5.87 10.53
N PHE A 208 -7.93 6.41 9.77
CA PHE A 208 -8.16 6.84 8.39
C PHE A 208 -8.68 5.70 7.53
N MET A 209 -8.06 4.52 7.62
CA MET A 209 -8.49 3.35 6.86
C MET A 209 -9.88 2.88 7.29
N ALA A 210 -10.19 2.84 8.59
CA ALA A 210 -11.51 2.46 9.09
C ALA A 210 -12.61 3.42 8.62
N THR A 211 -12.28 4.71 8.56
CA THR A 211 -13.19 5.77 8.15
C THR A 211 -13.50 5.74 6.65
N TYR A 212 -12.49 5.56 5.81
CA TYR A 212 -12.65 5.74 4.36
C TYR A 212 -12.71 4.44 3.57
N SER A 213 -12.16 3.32 4.09
CA SER A 213 -12.15 2.07 3.35
C SER A 213 -13.44 1.28 3.48
N THR A 214 -13.70 0.42 2.50
CA THR A 214 -14.80 -0.53 2.57
C THR A 214 -14.49 -1.59 3.62
N LYS A 215 -15.37 -1.73 4.61
CA LYS A 215 -15.28 -2.80 5.63
C LYS A 215 -15.69 -4.13 4.99
N MET A 216 -14.81 -5.13 5.06
CA MET A 216 -15.10 -6.48 4.60
C MET A 216 -15.74 -7.33 5.69
N ARG A 217 -16.37 -8.45 5.30
CA ARG A 217 -16.90 -9.43 6.25
C ARG A 217 -15.77 -9.92 7.17
N GLY A 218 -15.97 -9.85 8.50
CA GLY A 218 -14.95 -10.16 9.49
C GLY A 218 -14.15 -8.95 9.99
N GLY A 219 -14.52 -7.70 9.61
CA GLY A 219 -13.89 -6.47 10.11
C GLY A 219 -12.54 -6.12 9.47
N PHE A 220 -12.14 -6.83 8.41
CA PHE A 220 -10.89 -6.54 7.70
C PHE A 220 -10.97 -5.22 6.94
N LEU A 221 -9.91 -4.41 7.05
CA LEU A 221 -9.75 -3.17 6.30
C LEU A 221 -9.04 -3.42 4.98
N ARG A 222 -9.44 -2.70 3.93
CA ARG A 222 -8.77 -2.71 2.63
C ARG A 222 -7.82 -1.53 2.52
N PHE A 223 -6.55 -1.81 2.25
CA PHE A 223 -5.48 -0.80 2.09
C PHE A 223 -5.28 -0.41 0.62
N GLN A 224 -6.36 -0.14 -0.10
CA GLN A 224 -6.29 0.25 -1.51
C GLN A 224 -5.69 1.65 -1.69
N ALA A 225 -5.03 1.88 -2.83
CA ALA A 225 -4.36 3.13 -3.14
C ALA A 225 -5.25 4.38 -2.95
N GLN A 226 -6.53 4.30 -3.34
CA GLN A 226 -7.48 5.39 -3.20
C GLN A 226 -7.72 5.81 -1.74
N TYR A 227 -7.62 4.87 -0.80
CA TYR A 227 -7.75 5.15 0.63
C TYR A 227 -6.43 5.58 1.24
N LEU A 228 -5.31 4.94 0.86
CA LEU A 228 -3.97 5.32 1.27
C LEU A 228 -3.66 6.78 0.92
N ARG A 229 -4.06 7.24 -0.26
CA ARG A 229 -3.90 8.64 -0.70
C ARG A 229 -4.62 9.65 0.19
N ARG A 230 -5.62 9.24 0.98
CA ARG A 230 -6.35 10.12 1.90
C ARG A 230 -5.65 10.33 3.24
N ILE A 231 -4.62 9.54 3.54
CA ILE A 231 -3.85 9.69 4.77
C ILE A 231 -3.18 11.05 4.77
N ARG A 232 -3.26 11.75 5.90
CA ARG A 232 -2.71 13.08 6.13
C ARG A 232 -1.44 12.99 6.93
N ILE A 233 -0.41 13.71 6.53
CA ILE A 233 0.86 13.80 7.26
C ILE A 233 1.46 15.20 7.09
N PRO A 234 2.27 15.69 8.04
CA PRO A 234 2.95 16.98 7.89
C PRO A 234 4.02 16.93 6.82
N GLN A 235 4.49 18.08 6.37
CA GLN A 235 5.72 18.18 5.56
C GLN A 235 6.90 17.65 6.37
N TRP A 236 7.76 16.83 5.74
CA TRP A 236 8.91 16.25 6.43
C TRP A 236 9.85 17.29 7.03
N ALA A 237 10.03 18.41 6.34
CA ALA A 237 10.85 19.52 6.83
C ALA A 237 10.37 20.09 8.19
N ASN A 238 9.08 19.98 8.48
CA ASN A 238 8.48 20.48 9.72
C ASN A 238 8.53 19.45 10.87
N VAL A 239 8.97 18.22 10.63
CA VAL A 239 9.08 17.20 11.68
C VAL A 239 10.36 17.44 12.48
N PRO A 240 10.32 17.61 13.83
CA PRO A 240 11.50 17.78 14.66
C PRO A 240 12.48 16.62 14.53
N THR A 241 13.79 16.90 14.59
CA THR A 241 14.82 15.86 14.41
C THR A 241 14.73 14.73 15.43
N THR A 242 14.42 15.05 16.69
CA THR A 242 14.18 14.04 17.74
C THR A 242 13.05 13.09 17.34
N LEU A 243 11.93 13.65 16.91
CA LEU A 243 10.77 12.86 16.50
C LEU A 243 11.02 12.03 15.23
N ARG A 244 11.84 12.53 14.29
CA ARG A 244 12.28 11.73 13.13
C ARG A 244 13.02 10.47 13.57
N THR A 245 13.93 10.60 14.53
CA THR A 245 14.68 9.46 15.09
C THR A 245 13.75 8.49 15.79
N GLU A 246 12.84 8.97 16.65
CA GLU A 246 11.88 8.14 17.36
C GLU A 246 10.97 7.33 16.42
N LEU A 247 10.43 7.99 15.38
CA LEU A 247 9.61 7.32 14.36
C LEU A 247 10.40 6.21 13.65
N THR A 248 11.63 6.52 13.20
CA THR A 248 12.48 5.57 12.48
C THR A 248 12.86 4.38 13.36
N GLU A 249 13.24 4.62 14.61
CA GLU A 249 13.59 3.56 15.56
C GLU A 249 12.38 2.68 15.91
N ALA A 250 11.21 3.30 16.18
CA ALA A 250 9.99 2.57 16.52
C ALA A 250 9.58 1.63 15.38
N ALA A 251 9.61 2.09 14.13
CA ALA A 251 9.32 1.26 12.96
C ALA A 251 10.35 0.15 12.77
N THR A 252 11.63 0.45 12.93
CA THR A 252 12.71 -0.52 12.76
C THR A 252 12.63 -1.65 13.79
N LYS A 253 12.28 -1.31 15.03
CA LYS A 253 12.06 -2.28 16.13
C LYS A 253 10.69 -2.96 16.05
N ARG A 254 9.80 -2.48 15.18
CA ARG A 254 8.40 -2.91 15.05
C ARG A 254 7.64 -2.77 16.38
N ASP A 255 7.99 -1.76 17.15
CA ASP A 255 7.31 -1.41 18.40
C ASP A 255 6.08 -0.54 18.08
N PHE A 256 4.92 -1.20 17.98
CA PHE A 256 3.65 -0.53 17.64
C PHE A 256 3.23 0.51 18.68
N GLN A 257 3.57 0.28 19.96
CA GLN A 257 3.28 1.26 21.02
C GLN A 257 4.16 2.49 20.87
N ALA A 258 5.47 2.31 20.59
CA ALA A 258 6.36 3.42 20.29
C ALA A 258 5.94 4.17 19.01
N CYS A 259 5.54 3.44 17.94
CA CYS A 259 4.97 4.07 16.75
C CYS A 259 3.76 4.95 17.11
N ASN A 260 2.82 4.45 17.91
CA ASN A 260 1.67 5.24 18.35
C ASN A 260 2.08 6.48 19.15
N ARG A 261 2.99 6.34 20.13
CA ARG A 261 3.46 7.50 20.94
C ARG A 261 4.07 8.58 20.05
N ALA A 262 5.01 8.22 19.19
CA ALA A 262 5.67 9.16 18.29
C ALA A 262 4.69 9.80 17.29
N VAL A 263 3.73 9.04 16.77
CA VAL A 263 2.71 9.56 15.85
C VAL A 263 1.69 10.45 16.56
N PHE A 264 1.33 10.15 17.81
CA PHE A 264 0.47 11.03 18.61
C PHE A 264 1.15 12.39 18.87
N GLU A 265 2.46 12.40 19.08
CA GLU A 265 3.24 13.64 19.18
C GLU A 265 3.32 14.36 17.83
N LEU A 266 3.58 13.63 16.74
CA LEU A 266 3.62 14.16 15.37
C LEU A 266 2.35 14.95 15.01
N PHE A 267 1.19 14.46 15.43
CA PHE A 267 -0.11 15.11 15.17
C PHE A 267 -0.58 16.00 16.32
N ALA A 268 0.22 16.19 17.37
CA ALA A 268 -0.11 16.93 18.56
C ALA A 268 -1.50 16.55 19.13
N LEU A 269 -1.73 15.24 19.30
CA LEU A 269 -3.04 14.75 19.77
C LEU A 269 -3.27 15.09 21.24
N SER A 270 -4.49 15.60 21.55
CA SER A 270 -4.93 15.80 22.93
C SER A 270 -5.13 14.48 23.68
N SER A 271 -5.27 14.53 25.00
CA SER A 271 -5.55 13.34 25.82
C SER A 271 -6.85 12.66 25.41
N GLU A 272 -7.88 13.45 25.07
CA GLU A 272 -9.19 12.95 24.62
C GLU A 272 -9.07 12.26 23.27
N GLU A 273 -8.30 12.86 22.32
CA GLU A 273 -8.05 12.28 21.00
C GLU A 273 -7.28 10.95 21.11
N ARG A 274 -6.23 10.90 21.96
CA ARG A 274 -5.49 9.65 22.24
C ARG A 274 -6.40 8.58 22.84
N SER A 275 -7.24 8.96 23.80
CA SER A 275 -8.20 8.03 24.41
C SER A 275 -9.19 7.47 23.39
N SER A 276 -9.64 8.27 22.41
CA SER A 276 -10.53 7.83 21.34
C SER A 276 -9.91 6.77 20.42
N LEU A 277 -8.57 6.71 20.36
CA LEU A 277 -7.79 5.75 19.58
C LEU A 277 -7.39 4.49 20.37
N GLY A 278 -7.84 4.33 21.61
CA GLY A 278 -7.52 3.19 22.47
C GLY A 278 -6.49 3.50 23.57
N GLY A 279 -6.25 4.77 23.86
CA GLY A 279 -5.36 5.22 24.95
C GLY A 279 -3.91 5.40 24.52
N ASN A 280 -3.01 5.55 25.52
CA ASN A 280 -1.59 5.87 25.29
C ASN A 280 -0.74 4.72 24.72
N GLY A 281 -1.33 3.62 24.30
CA GLY A 281 -0.59 2.44 23.84
C GLY A 281 -0.03 1.60 25.00
N GLU A 282 -0.69 1.67 26.19
CA GLU A 282 -0.44 0.78 27.32
C GLU A 282 -1.17 -0.55 27.15
#